data_5becc7393c00e72c5c8b05244effbf94
#
_entry.id   5becc7393c00e72c5c8b05244effbf94
#
_cell.length_a   1.000
_cell.length_b   1.000
_cell.length_c   1.000
_cell.angle_alpha   90.00
_cell.angle_beta   90.00
_cell.angle_gamma   90.00
#
_symmetry.space_group_name_H-M   'P 1'
#
loop_
_entity.id
_entity.type
_entity.pdbx_description
1 polymer ?
#
loop_
_entity_poly.entity_id
_entity_poly.type
_entity_poly.pdbx_seq_one_letter_code
_entity_poly.pdbx_strand_id
1 'polypeptide(L)'
;MKNANSFYALYQFHPVGQGLFATGDLRQSNHVHGTNDRLMMKFSWVYDCGTTSSQSLIDVALDQYDHFVGASQGIGLVVLSHFDKDHITGVVRLLKRHDVDVLLLPYVPLHQRLLIAMIEGEAASSSTMKFLLDPVGFVRGANVRGVKRIVFVPPSIERVPPSENNPESGLLPDNWDLQFDTTE
;
A
#
# COMPACT_ATOMS: atom_id res chain seq x y z
N MET A 1 12.89 19.06 34.72
CA MET A 1 13.43 18.92 33.35
C MET A 1 12.36 18.28 32.47
N LYS A 2 11.96 18.91 31.36
CA LYS A 2 10.97 18.31 30.45
C LYS A 2 11.69 17.24 29.64
N ASN A 3 11.22 15.97 29.69
CA ASN A 3 11.69 14.94 28.80
C ASN A 3 11.31 15.36 27.36
N ALA A 4 12.31 15.64 26.54
CA ALA A 4 12.09 15.94 25.14
C ALA A 4 11.94 14.61 24.38
N ASN A 5 10.75 14.33 23.89
CA ASN A 5 10.53 13.22 22.97
C ASN A 5 11.04 13.64 21.59
N SER A 6 11.95 12.88 21.03
CA SER A 6 12.42 13.07 19.65
C SER A 6 11.79 12.03 18.73
N PHE A 7 11.40 12.45 17.52
CA PHE A 7 10.89 11.57 16.48
C PHE A 7 11.88 11.48 15.34
N TYR A 8 12.02 10.27 14.79
CA TYR A 8 12.88 9.97 13.67
C TYR A 8 12.04 9.31 12.59
N ALA A 9 12.13 9.80 11.37
CA ALA A 9 11.56 9.15 10.18
C ALA A 9 12.70 8.50 9.40
N LEU A 10 12.53 7.21 9.10
CA LEU A 10 13.44 6.42 8.29
C LEU A 10 12.76 6.05 6.98
N TYR A 11 13.47 6.16 5.88
CA TYR A 11 13.02 5.76 4.55
C TYR A 11 14.04 4.77 3.98
N GLN A 12 13.53 3.74 3.35
CA GLN A 12 14.34 2.72 2.70
C GLN A 12 13.77 2.40 1.32
N PHE A 13 14.62 2.44 0.31
CA PHE A 13 14.32 1.95 -1.03
C PHE A 13 15.00 0.59 -1.19
N HIS A 14 14.22 -0.45 -1.47
CA HIS A 14 14.72 -1.80 -1.60
C HIS A 14 15.24 -2.05 -3.03
N PRO A 15 16.35 -2.76 -3.21
CA PRO A 15 16.94 -3.02 -4.51
C PRO A 15 16.19 -4.14 -5.25
N VAL A 16 15.04 -3.82 -5.81
CA VAL A 16 14.16 -4.78 -6.50
C VAL A 16 14.38 -4.83 -8.02
N GLY A 17 15.38 -4.12 -8.54
CA GLY A 17 15.62 -4.00 -9.98
C GLY A 17 14.66 -3.02 -10.63
N GLN A 18 14.05 -3.39 -11.77
CA GLN A 18 13.05 -2.57 -12.43
C GLN A 18 11.71 -2.72 -11.70
N GLY A 19 11.37 -1.72 -10.91
CA GLY A 19 10.17 -1.67 -10.09
C GLY A 19 10.36 -0.78 -8.87
N LEU A 20 9.38 -0.81 -7.96
CA LEU A 20 9.42 -0.01 -6.76
C LEU A 20 8.99 -0.84 -5.53
N PHE A 21 9.82 -0.79 -4.52
CA PHE A 21 9.48 -1.20 -3.16
C PHE A 21 10.15 -0.22 -2.22
N ALA A 22 9.37 0.66 -1.64
CA ALA A 22 9.84 1.65 -0.66
C ALA A 22 9.12 1.44 0.67
N THR A 23 9.86 1.60 1.74
CA THR A 23 9.32 1.47 3.10
C THR A 23 9.74 2.64 3.95
N GLY A 24 9.00 2.87 5.02
CA GLY A 24 9.40 3.85 6.00
C GLY A 24 8.82 3.54 7.36
N ASP A 25 9.41 4.15 8.36
CA ASP A 25 8.92 4.06 9.72
C ASP A 25 9.16 5.36 10.50
N LEU A 26 8.26 5.61 11.43
CA LEU A 26 8.35 6.68 12.42
C LEU A 26 8.69 6.05 13.76
N ARG A 27 9.79 6.50 14.35
CA ARG A 27 10.27 6.05 15.65
C ARG A 27 10.30 7.18 16.65
N GLN A 28 9.98 6.86 17.88
CA GLN A 28 10.10 7.76 19.01
C GLN A 28 11.26 7.33 19.88
N SER A 29 12.15 8.29 20.22
CA SER A 29 13.16 8.10 21.26
C SER A 29 12.60 8.57 22.60
N ASN A 30 12.67 7.70 23.59
CA ASN A 30 12.40 8.07 24.97
C ASN A 30 13.76 8.29 25.66
N HIS A 31 14.18 9.56 25.79
CA HIS A 31 15.35 9.90 26.61
C HIS A 31 15.03 9.66 28.08
N VAL A 32 15.48 8.52 28.61
CA VAL A 32 15.52 8.29 30.05
C VAL A 32 16.96 8.46 30.48
N HIS A 33 17.20 9.44 31.36
CA HIS A 33 18.54 9.70 31.90
C HIS A 33 19.17 8.40 32.43
N GLY A 34 20.33 8.00 31.86
CA GLY A 34 21.13 6.87 32.35
C GLY A 34 20.85 5.51 31.70
N THR A 35 19.98 5.41 30.69
CA THR A 35 19.74 4.19 29.92
C THR A 35 20.01 4.42 28.45
N ASN A 36 20.38 3.34 27.72
CA ASN A 36 20.50 3.39 26.27
C ASN A 36 19.17 3.80 25.66
N ASP A 37 19.20 4.84 24.80
CA ASP A 37 18.04 5.33 24.08
C ASP A 37 17.38 4.19 23.30
N ARG A 38 16.16 3.83 23.69
CA ARG A 38 15.40 2.82 22.99
C ARG A 38 14.48 3.51 21.98
N LEU A 39 14.79 3.33 20.71
CA LEU A 39 13.90 3.74 19.63
C LEU A 39 12.69 2.79 19.56
N MET A 40 11.50 3.33 19.77
CA MET A 40 10.25 2.57 19.63
C MET A 40 9.59 2.93 18.30
N MET A 41 9.33 1.92 17.46
CA MET A 41 8.54 2.11 16.24
C MET A 41 7.12 2.52 16.64
N LYS A 42 6.60 3.57 16.02
CA LYS A 42 5.25 4.10 16.25
C LYS A 42 4.33 3.90 15.06
N PHE A 43 4.88 3.94 13.87
CA PHE A 43 4.14 3.79 12.62
C PHE A 43 5.07 3.30 11.53
N SER A 44 4.60 2.40 10.68
CA SER A 44 5.33 1.94 9.50
C SER A 44 4.45 2.03 8.27
N TRP A 45 5.07 2.25 7.12
CA TRP A 45 4.37 2.29 5.85
C TRP A 45 5.17 1.61 4.74
N VAL A 46 4.45 1.16 3.73
CA VAL A 46 4.97 0.62 2.48
C VAL A 46 4.39 1.43 1.33
N TYR A 47 5.20 1.81 0.38
CA TYR A 47 4.80 2.45 -0.86
C TYR A 47 5.26 1.59 -2.03
N ASP A 48 4.31 0.98 -2.74
CA ASP A 48 4.47 -0.04 -3.75
C ASP A 48 5.26 -1.27 -3.27
N CYS A 49 5.14 -2.37 -3.95
CA CYS A 49 5.94 -3.57 -3.70
C CYS A 49 5.92 -4.44 -4.97
N GLY A 50 6.80 -4.15 -5.92
CA GLY A 50 6.80 -4.86 -7.17
C GLY A 50 8.10 -4.81 -7.94
N THR A 51 8.21 -5.68 -8.94
CA THR A 51 9.32 -5.72 -9.89
C THR A 51 8.91 -6.43 -11.18
N THR A 52 9.45 -5.98 -12.32
CA THR A 52 9.45 -6.73 -13.58
C THR A 52 10.75 -7.51 -13.78
N SER A 53 11.73 -7.32 -12.91
CA SER A 53 12.96 -8.10 -12.88
C SER A 53 12.72 -9.50 -12.27
N SER A 54 13.69 -10.09 -11.61
CA SER A 54 13.52 -11.40 -10.97
C SER A 54 12.65 -11.34 -9.71
N GLN A 55 11.70 -12.25 -9.57
CA GLN A 55 10.87 -12.40 -8.37
C GLN A 55 11.71 -12.69 -7.10
N SER A 56 12.91 -13.26 -7.24
CA SER A 56 13.82 -13.48 -6.11
C SER A 56 14.27 -12.16 -5.46
N LEU A 57 14.33 -11.07 -6.22
CA LEU A 57 14.68 -9.76 -5.65
C LEU A 57 13.61 -9.26 -4.69
N ILE A 58 12.34 -9.45 -5.03
CA ILE A 58 11.21 -9.14 -4.12
C ILE A 58 11.26 -10.04 -2.89
N ASP A 59 11.54 -11.33 -3.03
CA ASP A 59 11.59 -12.25 -1.89
C ASP A 59 12.71 -11.84 -0.90
N VAL A 60 13.91 -11.54 -1.42
CA VAL A 60 15.01 -11.04 -0.60
C VAL A 60 14.68 -9.71 0.07
N ALA A 61 14.05 -8.78 -0.65
CA ALA A 61 13.67 -7.48 -0.12
C ALA A 61 12.60 -7.61 0.98
N LEU A 62 11.62 -8.50 0.81
CA LEU A 62 10.62 -8.79 1.83
C LEU A 62 11.24 -9.44 3.07
N ASP A 63 12.20 -10.38 2.90
CA ASP A 63 12.90 -11.00 4.03
C ASP A 63 13.73 -9.97 4.81
N GLN A 64 14.35 -9.00 4.12
CA GLN A 64 15.05 -7.88 4.77
C GLN A 64 14.08 -6.98 5.52
N TYR A 65 12.92 -6.68 4.92
CA TYR A 65 11.87 -5.90 5.55
C TYR A 65 11.31 -6.59 6.80
N ASP A 66 11.06 -7.90 6.74
CA ASP A 66 10.60 -8.71 7.88
C ASP A 66 11.58 -8.65 9.06
N HIS A 67 12.88 -8.68 8.78
CA HIS A 67 13.92 -8.53 9.81
C HIS A 67 13.91 -7.14 10.44
N PHE A 68 13.63 -6.11 9.65
CA PHE A 68 13.66 -4.72 10.09
C PHE A 68 12.43 -4.34 10.93
N VAL A 69 11.24 -4.76 10.49
CA VAL A 69 9.96 -4.43 11.17
C VAL A 69 9.73 -5.34 12.38
N GLY A 70 10.26 -6.55 12.34
CA GLY A 70 9.97 -7.61 13.31
C GLY A 70 8.67 -8.34 12.98
N ALA A 71 8.68 -9.66 13.06
CA ALA A 71 7.60 -10.55 12.63
C ALA A 71 6.24 -10.32 13.35
N SER A 72 6.22 -9.54 14.43
CA SER A 72 5.03 -9.31 15.26
C SER A 72 4.41 -7.91 15.08
N GLN A 73 5.02 -7.02 14.31
CA GLN A 73 4.48 -5.68 14.09
C GLN A 73 3.73 -5.61 12.77
N GLY A 74 2.48 -5.14 12.83
CA GLY A 74 1.68 -4.83 11.66
C GLY A 74 2.18 -3.58 10.91
N ILE A 75 1.77 -3.43 9.66
CA ILE A 75 2.06 -2.27 8.83
C ILE A 75 0.90 -1.28 8.98
N GLY A 76 1.20 -0.04 9.37
CA GLY A 76 0.18 0.99 9.54
C GLY A 76 -0.47 1.42 8.23
N LEU A 77 0.32 1.48 7.14
CA LEU A 77 -0.18 1.91 5.83
C LEU A 77 0.55 1.20 4.69
N VAL A 78 -0.19 0.61 3.77
CA VAL A 78 0.32 0.17 2.47
C VAL A 78 -0.34 1.00 1.40
N VAL A 79 0.44 1.62 0.53
CA VAL A 79 -0.02 2.43 -0.59
C VAL A 79 0.38 1.77 -1.88
N LEU A 80 -0.56 1.59 -2.80
CA LEU A 80 -0.27 1.28 -4.20
C LEU A 80 -0.51 2.50 -5.05
N SER A 81 0.51 2.90 -5.81
CA SER A 81 0.41 4.04 -6.72
C SER A 81 -0.43 3.71 -7.95
N HIS A 82 -0.25 2.52 -8.50
CA HIS A 82 -0.99 1.97 -9.66
C HIS A 82 -0.92 0.44 -9.67
N PHE A 83 -1.53 -0.20 -10.69
CA PHE A 83 -1.65 -1.66 -10.77
C PHE A 83 -0.67 -2.31 -11.74
N ASP A 84 0.36 -1.61 -12.20
CA ASP A 84 1.36 -2.18 -13.11
C ASP A 84 2.25 -3.19 -12.37
N LYS A 85 2.77 -4.14 -13.10
CA LYS A 85 3.47 -5.31 -12.56
C LYS A 85 4.67 -4.95 -11.69
N ASP A 86 5.40 -3.93 -12.09
CA ASP A 86 6.57 -3.43 -11.37
C ASP A 86 6.25 -2.75 -10.03
N HIS A 87 4.96 -2.58 -9.71
CA HIS A 87 4.49 -2.02 -8.43
C HIS A 87 3.71 -3.00 -7.56
N ILE A 88 3.15 -4.07 -8.14
CA ILE A 88 2.23 -4.95 -7.41
C ILE A 88 2.67 -6.41 -7.23
N THR A 89 3.69 -6.89 -7.94
CA THR A 89 4.05 -8.32 -7.95
C THR A 89 4.44 -8.88 -6.58
N GLY A 90 4.92 -8.04 -5.67
CA GLY A 90 5.24 -8.40 -4.28
C GLY A 90 4.09 -8.18 -3.29
N VAL A 91 3.10 -7.36 -3.64
CA VAL A 91 2.03 -6.94 -2.70
C VAL A 91 1.28 -8.13 -2.12
N VAL A 92 0.90 -9.10 -2.93
CA VAL A 92 0.20 -10.31 -2.47
C VAL A 92 1.03 -11.08 -1.43
N ARG A 93 2.36 -11.13 -1.61
CA ARG A 93 3.29 -11.77 -0.67
C ARG A 93 3.43 -10.96 0.62
N LEU A 94 3.50 -9.63 0.50
CA LEU A 94 3.51 -8.71 1.64
C LEU A 94 2.25 -8.91 2.50
N LEU A 95 1.06 -8.90 1.90
CA LEU A 95 -0.22 -9.09 2.58
C LEU A 95 -0.38 -10.48 3.22
N LYS A 96 0.34 -11.49 2.74
CA LYS A 96 0.39 -12.82 3.36
C LYS A 96 1.31 -12.87 4.60
N ARG A 97 2.25 -11.95 4.71
CA ARG A 97 3.26 -11.93 5.78
C ARG A 97 2.88 -10.99 6.93
N HIS A 98 2.17 -9.92 6.64
CA HIS A 98 1.89 -8.84 7.60
C HIS A 98 0.41 -8.52 7.73
N ASP A 99 0.01 -8.17 8.96
CA ASP A 99 -1.24 -7.48 9.20
C ASP A 99 -1.11 -6.01 8.78
N VAL A 100 -2.14 -5.44 8.16
CA VAL A 100 -2.14 -4.09 7.61
C VAL A 100 -3.31 -3.30 8.18
N ASP A 101 -3.05 -2.12 8.71
CA ASP A 101 -4.13 -1.27 9.23
C ASP A 101 -4.91 -0.61 8.08
N VAL A 102 -4.21 -0.03 7.11
CA VAL A 102 -4.83 0.62 5.95
C VAL A 102 -4.12 0.19 4.67
N LEU A 103 -4.89 -0.33 3.72
CA LEU A 103 -4.46 -0.58 2.34
C LEU A 103 -5.10 0.47 1.45
N LEU A 104 -4.28 1.35 0.87
CA LEU A 104 -4.70 2.43 0.00
C LEU A 104 -4.44 2.04 -1.45
N LEU A 105 -5.50 2.00 -2.24
CA LEU A 105 -5.49 1.55 -3.62
C LEU A 105 -5.95 2.67 -4.56
N PRO A 106 -5.40 2.80 -5.77
CA PRO A 106 -5.98 3.68 -6.78
C PRO A 106 -7.34 3.12 -7.21
N TYR A 107 -8.31 3.99 -7.38
CA TYR A 107 -9.57 3.61 -8.01
C TYR A 107 -9.37 3.46 -9.53
N VAL A 108 -9.31 2.22 -9.97
CA VAL A 108 -9.23 1.85 -11.39
C VAL A 108 -10.41 0.94 -11.71
N PRO A 109 -11.27 1.29 -12.68
CA PRO A 109 -12.41 0.47 -13.09
C PRO A 109 -11.99 -0.95 -13.49
N LEU A 110 -12.87 -1.94 -13.28
CA LEU A 110 -12.56 -3.35 -13.54
C LEU A 110 -12.03 -3.60 -14.96
N HIS A 111 -12.65 -2.99 -15.97
CA HIS A 111 -12.23 -3.18 -17.37
C HIS A 111 -10.80 -2.68 -17.62
N GLN A 112 -10.36 -1.61 -16.95
CA GLN A 112 -8.98 -1.11 -17.06
C GLN A 112 -8.01 -2.04 -16.33
N ARG A 113 -8.36 -2.56 -15.15
CA ARG A 113 -7.55 -3.54 -14.42
C ARG A 113 -7.38 -4.84 -15.21
N LEU A 114 -8.43 -5.28 -15.91
CA LEU A 114 -8.36 -6.42 -16.82
C LEU A 114 -7.45 -6.14 -18.00
N LEU A 115 -7.51 -4.96 -18.59
CA LEU A 115 -6.63 -4.55 -19.68
C LEU A 115 -5.16 -4.55 -19.23
N ILE A 116 -4.85 -4.01 -18.06
CA ILE A 116 -3.51 -4.04 -17.46
C ILE A 116 -3.07 -5.52 -17.34
N ALA A 117 -3.88 -6.38 -16.73
CA ALA A 117 -3.55 -7.80 -16.55
C ALA A 117 -3.27 -8.51 -17.88
N MET A 118 -4.01 -8.20 -18.93
CA MET A 118 -3.81 -8.76 -20.28
C MET A 118 -2.50 -8.27 -20.91
N ILE A 119 -2.22 -6.98 -20.82
CA ILE A 119 -0.99 -6.38 -21.36
C ILE A 119 0.24 -6.96 -20.64
N GLU A 120 0.15 -7.11 -19.31
CA GLU A 120 1.22 -7.67 -18.48
C GLU A 120 1.36 -9.21 -18.58
N GLY A 121 0.49 -9.86 -19.34
CA GLY A 121 0.53 -11.30 -19.55
C GLY A 121 0.23 -12.13 -18.28
N GLU A 122 -0.60 -11.61 -17.36
CA GLU A 122 -0.95 -12.32 -16.14
C GLU A 122 -1.79 -13.57 -16.41
N ALA A 123 -1.37 -14.70 -15.84
CA ALA A 123 -2.14 -15.92 -15.93
C ALA A 123 -3.45 -15.81 -15.14
N ALA A 124 -4.55 -16.29 -15.70
CA ALA A 124 -5.88 -16.25 -15.07
C ALA A 124 -5.93 -16.88 -13.66
N SER A 125 -5.06 -17.84 -13.38
CA SER A 125 -4.95 -18.51 -12.08
C SER A 125 -4.04 -17.81 -11.09
N SER A 126 -3.30 -16.77 -11.51
CA SER A 126 -2.31 -16.09 -10.65
C SER A 126 -2.99 -15.37 -9.47
N SER A 127 -2.26 -15.25 -8.36
CA SER A 127 -2.73 -14.48 -7.22
C SER A 127 -2.85 -12.98 -7.56
N THR A 128 -1.99 -12.49 -8.45
CA THR A 128 -2.03 -11.12 -8.95
C THR A 128 -3.31 -10.88 -9.75
N MET A 129 -3.67 -11.79 -10.66
CA MET A 129 -4.92 -11.70 -11.42
C MET A 129 -6.14 -11.68 -10.48
N LYS A 130 -6.18 -12.56 -9.49
CA LYS A 130 -7.27 -12.58 -8.50
C LYS A 130 -7.36 -11.28 -7.72
N PHE A 131 -6.23 -10.71 -7.34
CA PHE A 131 -6.18 -9.40 -6.69
C PHE A 131 -6.66 -8.28 -7.62
N LEU A 132 -6.26 -8.28 -8.89
CA LEU A 132 -6.71 -7.29 -9.88
C LEU A 132 -8.22 -7.39 -10.17
N LEU A 133 -8.77 -8.60 -10.21
CA LEU A 133 -10.21 -8.82 -10.44
C LEU A 133 -11.06 -8.27 -9.30
N ASP A 134 -10.72 -8.65 -8.07
CA ASP A 134 -11.47 -8.27 -6.88
C ASP A 134 -10.50 -8.05 -5.71
N PRO A 135 -9.92 -6.84 -5.57
CA PRO A 135 -9.00 -6.54 -4.49
C PRO A 135 -9.63 -6.74 -3.10
N VAL A 136 -10.90 -6.39 -2.94
CA VAL A 136 -11.59 -6.48 -1.65
C VAL A 136 -11.85 -7.95 -1.28
N GLY A 137 -12.44 -8.72 -2.20
CA GLY A 137 -12.68 -10.14 -1.97
C GLY A 137 -11.38 -10.94 -1.79
N PHE A 138 -10.33 -10.57 -2.53
CA PHE A 138 -9.01 -11.19 -2.37
C PHE A 138 -8.43 -10.95 -0.97
N VAL A 139 -8.48 -9.71 -0.48
CA VAL A 139 -7.97 -9.34 0.85
C VAL A 139 -8.81 -9.94 1.99
N ARG A 140 -10.12 -10.08 1.79
CA ARG A 140 -11.02 -10.75 2.75
C ARG A 140 -10.91 -12.27 2.71
N GLY A 141 -10.31 -12.83 1.67
CA GLY A 141 -10.13 -14.27 1.53
C GLY A 141 -9.11 -14.84 2.51
N ALA A 142 -9.18 -16.15 2.80
CA ALA A 142 -8.41 -16.84 3.84
C ALA A 142 -6.89 -16.90 3.63
N ASN A 143 -6.35 -16.33 2.55
CA ASN A 143 -4.94 -16.48 2.16
C ASN A 143 -4.06 -15.25 2.47
N VAL A 144 -4.61 -14.21 3.07
CA VAL A 144 -3.85 -13.03 3.52
C VAL A 144 -4.03 -12.85 5.02
N ARG A 145 -3.08 -12.18 5.66
CA ARG A 145 -3.26 -11.71 7.03
C ARG A 145 -4.29 -10.59 7.07
N GLY A 146 -4.65 -10.12 8.25
CA GLY A 146 -5.70 -9.12 8.41
C GLY A 146 -5.37 -7.79 7.71
N VAL A 147 -6.30 -7.27 6.92
CA VAL A 147 -6.32 -5.87 6.48
C VAL A 147 -7.54 -5.22 7.09
N LYS A 148 -7.33 -4.24 7.98
CA LYS A 148 -8.43 -3.63 8.74
C LYS A 148 -9.29 -2.70 7.86
N ARG A 149 -8.68 -1.96 6.95
CA ARG A 149 -9.37 -1.01 6.08
C ARG A 149 -8.76 -0.98 4.69
N ILE A 150 -9.62 -0.96 3.67
CA ILE A 150 -9.24 -0.72 2.28
C ILE A 150 -9.82 0.62 1.88
N VAL A 151 -8.98 1.51 1.33
CA VAL A 151 -9.39 2.84 0.87
C VAL A 151 -9.06 2.96 -0.61
N PHE A 152 -10.05 3.34 -1.43
CA PHE A 152 -9.83 3.65 -2.83
C PHE A 152 -9.66 5.15 -3.02
N VAL A 153 -8.59 5.53 -3.71
CA VAL A 153 -8.31 6.93 -4.07
C VAL A 153 -8.79 7.15 -5.50
N PRO A 154 -9.81 8.01 -5.70
CA PRO A 154 -10.25 8.35 -7.05
C PRO A 154 -9.15 9.13 -7.77
N PRO A 155 -9.12 9.09 -9.14
CA PRO A 155 -8.23 9.97 -9.90
C PRO A 155 -8.56 11.42 -9.59
N SER A 156 -7.53 12.27 -9.55
CA SER A 156 -7.76 13.72 -9.46
C SER A 156 -8.50 14.16 -10.72
N ILE A 157 -9.69 14.66 -10.53
CA ILE A 157 -10.39 15.34 -11.62
C ILE A 157 -9.80 16.74 -11.64
N GLU A 158 -9.00 17.06 -12.66
CA GLU A 158 -8.77 18.46 -12.99
C GLU A 158 -10.16 19.09 -13.15
N ARG A 159 -10.52 20.00 -12.25
CA ARG A 159 -11.70 20.82 -12.43
C ARG A 159 -11.42 21.66 -13.67
N VAL A 160 -11.86 21.18 -14.81
CA VAL A 160 -11.97 22.04 -15.98
C VAL A 160 -12.87 23.18 -15.53
N PRO A 161 -12.39 24.42 -15.49
CA PRO A 161 -13.25 25.54 -15.12
C PRO A 161 -14.48 25.48 -16.04
N PRO A 162 -15.69 25.65 -15.51
CA PRO A 162 -16.89 25.58 -16.31
C PRO A 162 -16.71 26.54 -17.53
N SER A 163 -16.78 25.99 -18.73
CA SER A 163 -16.76 26.83 -19.92
C SER A 163 -18.04 27.67 -19.87
N GLU A 164 -17.93 28.96 -20.16
CA GLU A 164 -19.08 29.86 -20.15
C GLU A 164 -20.27 29.36 -21.02
N ASN A 165 -20.05 28.33 -21.85
CA ASN A 165 -21.03 27.76 -22.77
C ASN A 165 -21.68 26.45 -22.30
N ASN A 166 -21.28 25.88 -21.13
CA ASN A 166 -21.92 24.68 -20.59
C ASN A 166 -21.81 24.64 -19.06
N PRO A 167 -22.72 25.28 -18.32
CA PRO A 167 -22.67 25.32 -16.84
C PRO A 167 -22.97 23.99 -16.16
N GLU A 168 -23.43 22.95 -16.86
CA GLU A 168 -23.79 21.64 -16.26
C GLU A 168 -22.67 20.60 -16.29
N SER A 169 -21.50 20.90 -16.88
CA SER A 169 -20.40 19.93 -17.01
C SER A 169 -19.58 19.73 -15.73
N GLY A 170 -19.98 20.33 -14.61
CA GLY A 170 -19.22 20.33 -13.34
C GLY A 170 -19.85 19.54 -12.20
N LEU A 171 -20.99 18.88 -12.41
CA LEU A 171 -21.68 18.14 -11.33
C LEU A 171 -21.23 16.67 -11.33
N LEU A 172 -20.22 16.39 -10.53
CA LEU A 172 -20.05 15.03 -9.99
C LEU A 172 -21.10 14.83 -8.89
N PRO A 173 -21.68 13.63 -8.78
CA PRO A 173 -22.57 13.33 -7.67
C PRO A 173 -21.81 13.47 -6.34
N ASP A 174 -22.36 14.19 -5.39
CA ASP A 174 -21.81 14.50 -4.07
C ASP A 174 -21.63 13.27 -3.12
N ASN A 175 -21.71 12.04 -3.63
CA ASN A 175 -21.70 10.81 -2.84
C ASN A 175 -20.59 9.83 -3.26
N TRP A 176 -19.33 10.22 -3.11
CA TRP A 176 -18.18 9.30 -3.26
C TRP A 176 -17.61 8.79 -1.93
N ASP A 177 -18.30 8.98 -0.82
CA ASP A 177 -17.97 8.34 0.46
C ASP A 177 -18.35 6.85 0.45
N LEU A 178 -17.59 6.05 -0.31
CA LEU A 178 -17.61 4.60 -0.17
C LEU A 178 -16.77 4.23 1.07
N GLN A 179 -17.28 4.56 2.25
CA GLN A 179 -16.81 3.97 3.49
C GLN A 179 -17.33 2.55 3.56
N PHE A 180 -16.51 1.58 3.19
CA PHE A 180 -16.78 0.18 3.54
C PHE A 180 -16.34 0.00 4.99
N ASP A 181 -17.30 0.13 5.91
CA ASP A 181 -17.11 -0.24 7.30
C ASP A 181 -16.94 -1.77 7.38
N THR A 182 -15.80 -2.23 7.87
CA THR A 182 -15.46 -3.66 7.99
C THR A 182 -15.81 -4.21 9.39
N THR A 183 -16.68 -3.54 10.12
CA THR A 183 -17.18 -4.05 11.42
C THR A 183 -18.46 -4.83 11.23
N GLU A 184 -18.35 -6.15 10.98
CA GLU A 184 -19.16 -7.24 11.51
C GLU A 184 -18.38 -8.54 11.47
#